data_5fc53c353d882613a456a4bf822be303
#
_entry.id   5fc53c353d882613a456a4bf822be303
#
_cell.length_a   1.000
_cell.length_b   1.000
_cell.length_c   1.000
_cell.angle_alpha   90.00
_cell.angle_beta   90.00
_cell.angle_gamma   90.00
#
_symmetry.space_group_name_H-M   'P 1'
#
loop_
_entity.id
_entity.type
_entity.pdbx_description
1 polymer ?
#
loop_
_entity_poly.entity_id
_entity_poly.type
_entity_poly.pdbx_seq_one_letter_code
_entity_poly.pdbx_strand_id
1 'polypeptide(L)'
;GGMEVDRQEGFFLNSLWPKFLATTPSKCVEPSGLAANQRFFPLHFFNCDNITTPIPLVALQYHGVEIRVRSGPNVNSGSFKMYANYVMLDTEERKWFTENQHEMLITQTQRINADASGSDLSYLNHPVKGLFWGQYTDDTLSTTDVQLNLNGTSVFNNIMPRKYFNTVSMYQHSENAVPGVAITSDKAKYMYSFATGVNKHQPTGTCNFSRLDNAKLAWTTGLTGT
;
A
#
# COMPACT_ATOMS: atom_id res chain seq x y z
N GLY A 1 19.07 14.20 5.45
CA GLY A 1 18.32 14.59 4.27
C GLY A 1 18.64 13.71 3.07
N GLY A 2 17.74 13.65 2.11
CA GLY A 2 17.93 12.93 0.87
C GLY A 2 17.56 11.43 0.88
N MET A 3 17.07 10.92 1.99
CA MET A 3 16.57 9.53 2.08
C MET A 3 15.13 9.44 1.57
N GLU A 4 14.86 8.49 0.70
CA GLU A 4 13.49 8.15 0.29
C GLU A 4 12.82 7.41 1.45
N VAL A 5 11.71 7.95 1.94
CA VAL A 5 10.96 7.37 3.07
C VAL A 5 9.92 6.40 2.57
N ASP A 6 9.19 6.73 1.50
CA ASP A 6 8.17 5.88 0.91
C ASP A 6 8.05 6.15 -0.58
N ARG A 7 7.64 5.13 -1.34
CA ARG A 7 7.37 5.21 -2.77
C ARG A 7 6.09 4.47 -3.10
N GLN A 8 5.14 5.17 -3.70
CA GLN A 8 3.86 4.60 -4.08
C GLN A 8 3.62 4.76 -5.57
N GLU A 9 3.00 3.77 -6.17
CA GLU A 9 2.69 3.75 -7.59
C GLU A 9 1.20 3.89 -7.85
N GLY A 10 0.86 4.34 -9.07
CA GLY A 10 -0.52 4.56 -9.46
C GLY A 10 -1.42 3.33 -9.31
N PHE A 11 -0.89 2.14 -9.61
CA PHE A 11 -1.65 0.90 -9.42
C PHE A 11 -1.97 0.62 -7.96
N PHE A 12 -1.00 0.82 -7.06
CA PHE A 12 -1.23 0.70 -5.63
C PHE A 12 -2.27 1.72 -5.15
N LEU A 13 -2.08 2.99 -5.47
CA LEU A 13 -2.95 4.09 -5.03
C LEU A 13 -4.40 3.95 -5.53
N ASN A 14 -4.59 3.56 -6.79
CA ASN A 14 -5.90 3.57 -7.42
C ASN A 14 -6.64 2.23 -7.35
N SER A 15 -5.92 1.15 -7.08
CA SER A 15 -6.50 -0.18 -7.22
C SER A 15 -6.37 -1.05 -5.99
N LEU A 16 -5.18 -1.17 -5.43
CA LEU A 16 -4.95 -2.05 -4.28
C LEU A 16 -5.37 -1.39 -2.97
N TRP A 17 -4.98 -0.13 -2.78
CA TRP A 17 -5.29 0.59 -1.55
C TRP A 17 -6.80 0.77 -1.31
N PRO A 18 -7.60 1.26 -2.27
CA PRO A 18 -9.05 1.42 -2.08
C PRO A 18 -9.75 0.10 -1.79
N LYS A 19 -9.26 -0.99 -2.35
CA LYS A 19 -9.86 -2.30 -2.17
C LYS A 19 -9.55 -2.92 -0.80
N PHE A 20 -8.30 -2.86 -0.35
CA PHE A 20 -7.85 -3.65 0.80
C PHE A 20 -7.50 -2.84 2.03
N LEU A 21 -7.07 -1.60 1.87
CA LEU A 21 -6.50 -0.79 2.94
C LEU A 21 -7.38 0.39 3.36
N ALA A 22 -8.39 0.75 2.60
CA ALA A 22 -9.28 1.83 2.95
C ALA A 22 -10.02 1.55 4.27
N THR A 23 -10.12 2.59 5.10
CA THR A 23 -10.73 2.49 6.44
C THR A 23 -12.18 2.94 6.47
N THR A 24 -12.64 3.61 5.42
CA THR A 24 -14.00 4.13 5.32
C THR A 24 -14.60 3.86 3.95
N PRO A 25 -15.94 3.70 3.82
CA PRO A 25 -16.59 3.48 2.53
C PRO A 25 -16.28 4.53 1.47
N SER A 26 -16.17 5.81 1.87
CA SER A 26 -15.85 6.91 0.96
C SER A 26 -14.47 6.82 0.33
N LYS A 27 -13.53 6.15 1.00
CA LYS A 27 -12.17 5.94 0.50
C LYS A 27 -12.03 4.69 -0.37
N CYS A 28 -13.04 3.82 -0.39
CA CYS A 28 -13.05 2.59 -1.17
C CYS A 28 -13.45 2.80 -2.63
N VAL A 29 -13.99 3.95 -2.94
CA VAL A 29 -14.44 4.29 -4.29
C VAL A 29 -13.25 4.86 -5.05
N GLU A 30 -13.01 4.32 -6.25
CA GLU A 30 -12.07 4.98 -7.17
C GLU A 30 -12.56 6.42 -7.37
N PRO A 31 -11.66 7.42 -7.31
CA PRO A 31 -12.04 8.80 -7.52
C PRO A 31 -12.65 8.97 -8.92
N SER A 32 -13.95 8.87 -9.01
CA SER A 32 -14.75 9.01 -10.22
C SER A 32 -15.61 10.27 -10.14
N GLY A 33 -16.14 10.71 -11.23
CA GLY A 33 -17.01 11.90 -11.27
C GLY A 33 -16.30 13.21 -11.55
N LEU A 34 -15.00 13.18 -11.77
CA LEU A 34 -14.25 14.30 -12.31
C LEU A 34 -14.47 14.41 -13.82
N ALA A 35 -14.25 15.61 -14.38
CA ALA A 35 -14.28 15.76 -15.84
C ALA A 35 -13.28 14.81 -16.51
N ALA A 36 -13.54 14.43 -17.76
CA ALA A 36 -12.76 13.41 -18.48
C ALA A 36 -11.23 13.66 -18.51
N ASN A 37 -10.83 14.91 -18.34
CA ASN A 37 -9.44 15.35 -18.30
C ASN A 37 -8.89 15.62 -16.89
N GLN A 38 -9.66 15.34 -15.86
CA GLN A 38 -9.25 15.54 -14.46
C GLN A 38 -9.09 14.20 -13.76
N ARG A 39 -8.11 14.14 -12.88
CA ARG A 39 -7.89 13.00 -11.98
C ARG A 39 -7.56 13.51 -10.58
N PHE A 40 -8.08 12.84 -9.58
CA PHE A 40 -7.76 13.07 -8.19
C PHE A 40 -7.02 11.84 -7.66
N PHE A 41 -5.84 12.04 -7.13
CA PHE A 41 -5.02 10.98 -6.56
C PHE A 41 -4.77 11.26 -5.09
N PRO A 42 -5.48 10.60 -4.18
CA PRO A 42 -5.12 10.67 -2.78
C PRO A 42 -3.76 10.00 -2.57
N LEU A 43 -2.91 10.66 -1.81
CA LEU A 43 -1.62 10.09 -1.41
C LEU A 43 -1.81 9.37 -0.08
N HIS A 44 -1.32 8.13 0.01
CA HIS A 44 -1.50 7.27 1.17
C HIS A 44 -0.17 7.03 1.90
N PHE A 45 0.60 8.11 2.09
CA PHE A 45 1.76 8.08 2.97
C PHE A 45 1.33 8.01 4.44
N PHE A 46 2.22 7.59 5.32
CA PHE A 46 1.95 7.43 6.74
C PHE A 46 1.29 8.65 7.41
N ASN A 47 1.55 9.84 6.88
CA ASN A 47 1.03 11.12 7.38
C ASN A 47 -0.27 11.58 6.69
N CYS A 48 -0.76 10.86 5.69
CA CYS A 48 -1.91 11.29 4.90
C CYS A 48 -3.24 10.69 5.38
N ASP A 49 -3.21 9.48 5.90
CA ASP A 49 -4.42 8.74 6.24
C ASP A 49 -4.89 8.96 7.68
N ASN A 50 -4.01 9.44 8.55
CA ASN A 50 -4.33 9.67 9.96
C ASN A 50 -3.95 11.09 10.37
N ILE A 51 -4.92 11.82 10.91
CA ILE A 51 -4.72 13.18 11.40
C ILE A 51 -3.79 13.25 12.64
N THR A 52 -3.59 12.13 13.30
CA THR A 52 -2.70 12.05 14.48
C THR A 52 -1.22 11.89 14.15
N THR A 53 -0.88 11.71 12.87
CA THR A 53 0.49 11.50 12.40
C THR A 53 0.97 12.54 11.39
N PRO A 54 0.72 13.85 11.60
CA PRO A 54 1.26 14.87 10.71
C PRO A 54 2.78 14.95 10.85
N ILE A 55 3.45 15.36 9.78
CA ILE A 55 4.90 15.57 9.81
C ILE A 55 5.19 16.86 10.60
N PRO A 56 5.98 16.80 11.67
CA PRO A 56 6.35 17.98 12.46
C PRO A 56 7.40 18.83 11.73
N LEU A 57 6.98 19.58 10.71
CA LEU A 57 7.90 20.37 9.88
C LEU A 57 8.71 21.37 10.70
N VAL A 58 8.19 21.87 11.81
CA VAL A 58 8.89 22.78 12.71
C VAL A 58 10.11 22.13 13.37
N ALA A 59 10.07 20.84 13.60
CA ALA A 59 11.21 20.07 14.14
C ALA A 59 12.26 19.74 13.06
N LEU A 60 11.91 19.83 11.78
CA LEU A 60 12.76 19.50 10.64
C LEU A 60 13.49 20.74 10.07
N GLN A 61 14.03 21.59 10.94
CA GLN A 61 14.61 22.88 10.56
C GLN A 61 15.72 22.80 9.50
N TYR A 62 16.48 21.70 9.48
CA TYR A 62 17.63 21.50 8.60
C TYR A 62 17.37 20.48 7.49
N HIS A 63 16.16 19.95 7.40
CA HIS A 63 15.82 18.90 6.45
C HIS A 63 14.54 19.24 5.68
N GLY A 64 14.68 19.44 4.38
CA GLY A 64 13.53 19.61 3.50
C GLY A 64 12.74 18.31 3.32
N VAL A 65 11.42 18.42 3.29
CA VAL A 65 10.52 17.34 2.90
C VAL A 65 10.10 17.57 1.46
N GLU A 66 10.32 16.59 0.60
CA GLU A 66 9.99 16.66 -0.83
C GLU A 66 9.03 15.56 -1.21
N ILE A 67 8.01 15.89 -1.98
CA ILE A 67 7.16 14.92 -2.67
C ILE A 67 7.49 14.99 -4.16
N ARG A 68 8.00 13.89 -4.70
CA ARG A 68 8.38 13.78 -6.10
C ARG A 68 7.34 12.99 -6.87
N VAL A 69 6.69 13.62 -7.83
CA VAL A 69 5.71 12.99 -8.70
C VAL A 69 6.39 12.64 -10.04
N ARG A 70 6.33 11.37 -10.41
CA ARG A 70 6.74 10.90 -11.74
C ARG A 70 5.51 10.55 -12.54
N SER A 71 5.28 11.27 -13.61
CA SER A 71 4.17 11.02 -14.53
C SER A 71 4.61 10.19 -15.73
N GLY A 72 3.67 9.49 -16.35
CA GLY A 72 3.89 8.86 -17.64
C GLY A 72 4.05 9.90 -18.77
N PRO A 73 4.48 9.46 -19.97
CA PRO A 73 4.82 10.35 -21.08
C PRO A 73 3.66 11.19 -21.61
N ASN A 74 2.43 10.79 -21.33
CA ASN A 74 1.21 11.46 -21.85
C ASN A 74 0.63 12.51 -20.87
N VAL A 75 1.33 12.83 -19.78
CA VAL A 75 0.84 13.77 -18.79
C VAL A 75 1.68 15.04 -18.84
N ASN A 76 1.01 16.17 -19.05
CA ASN A 76 1.67 17.47 -19.05
C ASN A 76 1.99 17.90 -17.60
N SER A 77 3.25 18.16 -17.30
CA SER A 77 3.73 18.54 -15.97
C SER A 77 3.07 19.80 -15.38
N GLY A 78 2.58 20.71 -16.24
CA GLY A 78 1.89 21.93 -15.82
C GLY A 78 0.47 21.69 -15.26
N SER A 79 -0.05 20.46 -15.32
CA SER A 79 -1.42 20.16 -14.91
C SER A 79 -1.56 19.67 -13.47
N PHE A 80 -0.45 19.48 -12.75
CA PHE A 80 -0.51 18.98 -11.37
C PHE A 80 -0.71 20.09 -10.36
N LYS A 81 -1.69 19.89 -9.46
CA LYS A 81 -1.86 20.69 -8.27
C LYS A 81 -1.86 19.78 -7.05
N MET A 82 -1.06 20.09 -6.06
CA MET A 82 -1.03 19.36 -4.80
C MET A 82 -1.72 20.19 -3.71
N TYR A 83 -2.57 19.55 -2.94
CA TYR A 83 -3.26 20.15 -1.81
C TYR A 83 -2.80 19.44 -0.53
N ALA A 84 -2.53 20.21 0.52
CA ALA A 84 -2.14 19.69 1.81
C ALA A 84 -2.87 20.45 2.92
N ASN A 85 -3.21 19.74 3.98
CA ASN A 85 -3.75 20.33 5.20
C ASN A 85 -2.60 20.67 6.15
N TYR A 86 -2.57 21.90 6.64
CA TYR A 86 -1.60 22.35 7.63
C TYR A 86 -2.27 22.50 8.99
N VAL A 87 -1.57 22.02 10.02
CA VAL A 87 -1.93 22.27 11.41
C VAL A 87 -1.12 23.47 11.89
N MET A 88 -1.80 24.52 12.27
CA MET A 88 -1.16 25.73 12.82
C MET A 88 -0.94 25.54 14.31
N LEU A 89 0.29 25.76 14.73
CA LEU A 89 0.70 25.66 16.12
C LEU A 89 0.94 27.05 16.70
N ASP A 90 0.66 27.22 17.97
CA ASP A 90 1.00 28.42 18.70
C ASP A 90 2.50 28.43 19.07
N THR A 91 2.97 29.50 19.74
CA THR A 91 4.38 29.72 20.04
C THR A 91 4.93 28.67 21.02
N GLU A 92 4.16 28.30 22.04
CA GLU A 92 4.57 27.33 23.06
C GLU A 92 4.63 25.90 22.46
N GLU A 93 3.65 25.56 21.65
CA GLU A 93 3.64 24.27 20.95
C GLU A 93 4.81 24.16 19.97
N ARG A 94 5.12 25.20 19.22
CA ARG A 94 6.28 25.22 18.31
C ARG A 94 7.58 24.99 19.08
N LYS A 95 7.74 25.67 20.22
CA LYS A 95 8.91 25.52 21.07
C LYS A 95 9.03 24.09 21.57
N TRP A 96 7.93 23.49 22.01
CA TRP A 96 7.92 22.09 22.45
C TRP A 96 8.37 21.14 21.34
N PHE A 97 7.86 21.30 20.10
CA PHE A 97 8.27 20.48 18.97
C PHE A 97 9.74 20.67 18.58
N THR A 98 10.35 21.81 18.81
CA THR A 98 11.76 22.05 18.49
C THR A 98 12.73 21.56 19.56
N GLU A 99 12.30 21.51 20.82
CA GLU A 99 13.16 21.16 21.96
C GLU A 99 13.09 19.69 22.35
N ASN A 100 12.04 18.98 21.94
CA ASN A 100 11.85 17.58 22.32
C ASN A 100 12.16 16.61 21.19
N GLN A 101 12.61 15.41 21.57
CA GLN A 101 12.80 14.30 20.63
C GLN A 101 11.43 13.71 20.24
N HIS A 102 11.26 13.41 18.96
CA HIS A 102 10.04 12.82 18.43
C HIS A 102 10.31 11.46 17.83
N GLU A 103 9.44 10.52 18.14
CA GLU A 103 9.39 9.20 17.51
C GLU A 103 8.03 9.00 16.86
N MET A 104 8.02 8.47 15.65
CA MET A 104 6.80 8.27 14.89
C MET A 104 6.79 6.88 14.26
N LEU A 105 5.70 6.17 14.45
CA LEU A 105 5.46 4.92 13.72
C LEU A 105 5.07 5.26 12.29
N ILE A 106 5.84 4.76 11.34
CA ILE A 106 5.59 4.95 9.92
C ILE A 106 5.23 3.62 9.23
N THR A 107 4.47 3.71 8.16
CA THR A 107 4.26 2.61 7.22
C THR A 107 4.93 2.97 5.90
N GLN A 108 5.53 1.98 5.26
CA GLN A 108 6.21 2.13 3.98
C GLN A 108 5.71 1.08 3.00
N THR A 109 5.72 1.43 1.73
CA THR A 109 5.40 0.51 0.64
C THR A 109 6.68 0.07 -0.05
N GLN A 110 6.91 -1.24 -0.13
CA GLN A 110 8.00 -1.82 -0.90
C GLN A 110 7.44 -2.55 -2.11
N ARG A 111 8.05 -2.37 -3.27
CA ARG A 111 7.62 -2.97 -4.51
C ARG A 111 8.66 -3.91 -5.08
N ILE A 112 8.20 -5.06 -5.53
CA ILE A 112 8.98 -6.03 -6.31
C ILE A 112 8.22 -6.33 -7.60
N ASN A 113 8.96 -6.46 -8.69
CA ASN A 113 8.39 -6.94 -9.94
C ASN A 113 8.17 -8.45 -9.87
N ALA A 114 7.06 -8.89 -10.41
CA ALA A 114 6.75 -10.29 -10.56
C ALA A 114 7.07 -10.76 -11.98
N ASP A 115 7.44 -12.01 -12.12
CA ASP A 115 7.60 -12.70 -13.40
C ASP A 115 6.40 -13.64 -13.69
N ALA A 116 6.48 -14.39 -14.79
CA ALA A 116 5.43 -15.30 -15.21
C ALA A 116 5.16 -16.46 -14.22
N SER A 117 6.10 -16.77 -13.35
CA SER A 117 6.03 -17.93 -12.42
C SER A 117 5.89 -17.53 -10.95
N GLY A 118 6.08 -16.26 -10.64
CA GLY A 118 6.03 -15.79 -9.27
C GLY A 118 6.87 -14.55 -9.01
N SER A 119 7.14 -14.30 -7.75
CA SER A 119 8.00 -13.22 -7.28
C SER A 119 8.91 -13.70 -6.17
N ASP A 120 10.17 -13.34 -6.26
CA ASP A 120 11.12 -13.50 -5.17
C ASP A 120 10.95 -12.34 -4.18
N LEU A 121 10.54 -12.65 -2.97
CA LEU A 121 10.28 -11.71 -1.92
C LEU A 121 11.48 -11.49 -0.98
N SER A 122 12.61 -12.15 -1.23
CA SER A 122 13.81 -12.07 -0.37
C SER A 122 14.43 -10.66 -0.33
N TYR A 123 14.05 -9.80 -1.27
CA TYR A 123 14.48 -8.40 -1.32
C TYR A 123 13.66 -7.48 -0.40
N LEU A 124 12.54 -7.96 0.15
CA LEU A 124 11.74 -7.18 1.09
C LEU A 124 12.45 -7.12 2.46
N ASN A 125 12.29 -6.00 3.12
CA ASN A 125 12.87 -5.75 4.42
C ASN A 125 11.80 -5.31 5.42
N HIS A 126 12.18 -5.28 6.70
CA HIS A 126 11.36 -4.81 7.82
C HIS A 126 10.16 -5.70 8.12
N PRO A 127 9.43 -5.41 9.22
CA PRO A 127 8.18 -6.07 9.56
C PRO A 127 7.08 -5.75 8.53
N VAL A 128 6.63 -6.75 7.79
CA VAL A 128 5.60 -6.64 6.76
C VAL A 128 4.23 -6.99 7.34
N LYS A 129 3.26 -6.11 7.20
CA LYS A 129 1.87 -6.34 7.62
C LYS A 129 1.09 -7.18 6.61
N GLY A 130 1.33 -6.99 5.34
CA GLY A 130 0.62 -7.69 4.28
C GLY A 130 1.31 -7.60 2.94
N LEU A 131 1.03 -8.56 2.09
CA LEU A 131 1.47 -8.64 0.70
C LEU A 131 0.28 -8.34 -0.20
N PHE A 132 0.48 -7.49 -1.20
CA PHE A 132 -0.52 -7.11 -2.18
C PHE A 132 0.05 -7.33 -3.56
N TRP A 133 -0.72 -7.96 -4.44
CA TRP A 133 -0.30 -8.16 -5.82
C TRP A 133 -1.47 -8.12 -6.78
N GLY A 134 -1.18 -7.91 -8.04
CA GLY A 134 -2.20 -7.82 -9.07
C GLY A 134 -1.63 -7.48 -10.42
N GLN A 135 -2.52 -7.36 -11.41
CA GLN A 135 -2.17 -6.97 -12.77
C GLN A 135 -2.86 -5.67 -13.14
N TYR A 136 -2.10 -4.78 -13.77
CA TYR A 136 -2.59 -3.45 -14.13
C TYR A 136 -3.54 -3.46 -15.34
N THR A 137 -3.23 -4.27 -16.34
CA THR A 137 -3.84 -4.18 -17.67
C THR A 137 -4.93 -5.19 -17.95
N ASP A 138 -5.03 -6.26 -17.16
CA ASP A 138 -5.99 -7.32 -17.41
C ASP A 138 -6.79 -7.66 -16.16
N ASP A 139 -8.10 -7.63 -16.30
CA ASP A 139 -9.03 -8.03 -15.26
C ASP A 139 -9.24 -9.56 -15.23
N THR A 140 -8.75 -10.26 -16.25
CA THR A 140 -8.94 -11.70 -16.43
C THR A 140 -7.65 -12.48 -16.17
N LEU A 141 -7.20 -12.53 -14.93
CA LEU A 141 -6.09 -13.40 -14.59
C LEU A 141 -6.47 -14.86 -14.67
N SER A 142 -5.70 -15.57 -15.46
CA SER A 142 -5.77 -17.02 -15.59
C SER A 142 -5.02 -17.78 -14.47
N THR A 143 -4.47 -17.08 -13.48
CA THR A 143 -3.85 -17.76 -12.33
C THR A 143 -4.89 -18.42 -11.48
N THR A 144 -4.80 -19.72 -11.36
CA THR A 144 -5.75 -20.47 -10.56
C THR A 144 -5.33 -20.57 -9.11
N ASP A 145 -4.05 -20.71 -8.84
CA ASP A 145 -3.55 -21.09 -7.53
C ASP A 145 -2.24 -20.36 -7.18
N VAL A 146 -2.09 -20.04 -5.92
CA VAL A 146 -0.95 -19.30 -5.37
C VAL A 146 -0.35 -20.05 -4.19
N GLN A 147 0.97 -20.09 -4.12
CA GLN A 147 1.73 -20.66 -3.01
C GLN A 147 2.69 -19.62 -2.44
N LEU A 148 2.67 -19.47 -1.12
CA LEU A 148 3.64 -18.64 -0.38
C LEU A 148 4.59 -19.55 0.39
N ASN A 149 5.87 -19.44 0.10
CA ASN A 149 6.94 -20.15 0.78
C ASN A 149 7.80 -19.16 1.57
N LEU A 150 8.03 -19.47 2.84
CA LEU A 150 8.91 -18.72 3.72
C LEU A 150 9.94 -19.67 4.32
N ASN A 151 11.22 -19.39 4.12
CA ASN A 151 12.35 -20.22 4.55
C ASN A 151 12.19 -21.72 4.17
N GLY A 152 11.73 -21.96 2.94
CA GLY A 152 11.54 -23.31 2.41
C GLY A 152 10.29 -24.03 2.91
N THR A 153 9.51 -23.42 3.79
CA THR A 153 8.24 -23.97 4.28
C THR A 153 7.06 -23.30 3.60
N SER A 154 6.13 -24.09 3.06
CA SER A 154 4.88 -23.56 2.54
C SER A 154 3.99 -23.06 3.68
N VAL A 155 3.56 -21.83 3.59
CA VAL A 155 2.62 -21.22 4.57
C VAL A 155 1.25 -21.91 4.50
N PHE A 156 0.88 -22.38 3.32
CA PHE A 156 -0.31 -23.18 3.11
C PHE A 156 0.11 -24.63 2.86
N ASN A 157 -0.60 -25.56 3.44
CA ASN A 157 -0.29 -26.99 3.30
C ASN A 157 -0.35 -27.47 1.83
N ASN A 158 -1.04 -26.73 0.99
CA ASN A 158 -1.10 -26.89 -0.45
C ASN A 158 -1.24 -25.50 -1.12
N ILE A 159 -1.27 -25.51 -2.43
CA ILE A 159 -1.56 -24.37 -3.26
C ILE A 159 -2.99 -23.86 -2.95
N MET A 160 -3.15 -22.57 -2.67
CA MET A 160 -4.44 -21.97 -2.34
C MET A 160 -5.07 -21.33 -3.58
N PRO A 161 -6.39 -21.51 -3.79
CA PRO A 161 -7.09 -20.88 -4.90
C PRO A 161 -7.09 -19.36 -4.80
N ARG A 162 -7.02 -18.69 -5.93
CA ARG A 162 -7.00 -17.20 -6.02
C ARG A 162 -8.13 -16.50 -5.26
N LYS A 163 -9.30 -17.13 -5.19
CA LYS A 163 -10.47 -16.57 -4.48
C LYS A 163 -10.22 -16.39 -2.99
N TYR A 164 -9.36 -17.19 -2.40
CA TYR A 164 -8.93 -16.99 -1.03
C TYR A 164 -8.30 -15.60 -0.83
N PHE A 165 -7.35 -15.25 -1.69
CA PHE A 165 -6.60 -13.99 -1.58
C PHE A 165 -7.40 -12.75 -2.00
N ASN A 166 -8.42 -12.94 -2.81
CA ASN A 166 -9.25 -11.83 -3.28
C ASN A 166 -10.42 -11.54 -2.32
N THR A 167 -11.02 -12.58 -1.74
CA THR A 167 -12.28 -12.48 -1.00
C THR A 167 -12.10 -12.86 0.47
N VAL A 168 -11.60 -14.04 0.76
CA VAL A 168 -11.54 -14.56 2.13
C VAL A 168 -10.53 -13.78 2.96
N SER A 169 -9.34 -13.55 2.42
CA SER A 169 -8.29 -12.77 3.09
C SER A 169 -8.76 -11.33 3.39
N MET A 170 -9.48 -10.72 2.46
CA MET A 170 -10.07 -9.41 2.69
C MET A 170 -11.14 -9.45 3.79
N TYR A 171 -12.05 -10.43 3.75
CA TYR A 171 -13.09 -10.58 4.78
C TYR A 171 -12.50 -10.80 6.18
N GLN A 172 -11.42 -11.54 6.30
CA GLN A 172 -10.81 -11.87 7.59
C GLN A 172 -9.91 -10.78 8.14
N HIS A 173 -9.22 -10.02 7.28
CA HIS A 173 -8.11 -9.16 7.68
C HIS A 173 -8.27 -7.68 7.32
N SER A 174 -9.30 -7.31 6.58
CA SER A 174 -9.61 -5.92 6.30
C SER A 174 -10.88 -5.52 7.02
N GLU A 175 -10.85 -4.39 7.74
CA GLU A 175 -12.05 -3.81 8.36
C GLU A 175 -12.91 -3.04 7.34
N ASN A 176 -12.62 -3.23 6.07
CA ASN A 176 -13.32 -2.57 4.99
C ASN A 176 -14.67 -3.25 4.74
N ALA A 177 -15.62 -2.98 5.59
CA ALA A 177 -17.00 -3.36 5.37
C ALA A 177 -17.67 -2.36 4.44
N VAL A 178 -17.51 -2.51 3.14
CA VAL A 178 -18.31 -1.78 2.15
C VAL A 178 -19.50 -2.62 1.76
N PRO A 179 -20.69 -2.40 2.37
CA PRO A 179 -21.90 -3.04 1.91
C PRO A 179 -22.21 -2.54 0.50
N GLY A 180 -22.17 -3.41 -0.50
CA GLY A 180 -22.65 -3.10 -1.82
C GLY A 180 -21.67 -2.55 -2.83
N VAL A 181 -20.41 -2.28 -2.49
CA VAL A 181 -19.38 -2.29 -3.53
C VAL A 181 -19.20 -3.75 -3.92
N ALA A 182 -19.81 -4.09 -5.03
CA ALA A 182 -19.74 -5.43 -5.53
C ALA A 182 -18.25 -5.82 -5.59
N ILE A 183 -17.90 -6.82 -4.79
CA ILE A 183 -16.66 -7.59 -4.93
C ILE A 183 -16.72 -8.33 -6.29
N THR A 184 -17.53 -7.80 -7.17
CA THR A 184 -17.89 -8.35 -8.49
C THR A 184 -16.86 -8.09 -9.55
N SER A 185 -15.88 -7.23 -9.32
CA SER A 185 -14.76 -7.27 -10.22
C SER A 185 -13.85 -8.39 -9.74
N ASP A 186 -13.89 -9.51 -10.41
CA ASP A 186 -12.87 -10.56 -10.42
C ASP A 186 -11.52 -9.98 -10.96
N LYS A 187 -11.33 -8.70 -10.71
CA LYS A 187 -10.11 -8.00 -11.09
C LYS A 187 -8.96 -8.66 -10.37
N ALA A 188 -7.91 -8.88 -11.06
CA ALA A 188 -6.68 -9.53 -10.62
C ALA A 188 -5.97 -8.74 -9.52
N LYS A 189 -6.60 -8.65 -8.36
CA LYS A 189 -6.10 -7.95 -7.17
C LYS A 189 -6.21 -8.87 -5.97
N TYR A 190 -5.11 -9.13 -5.34
CA TYR A 190 -4.97 -10.14 -4.29
C TYR A 190 -4.24 -9.58 -3.08
N MET A 191 -4.53 -10.15 -1.92
CA MET A 191 -3.91 -9.79 -0.66
C MET A 191 -3.65 -11.03 0.18
N TYR A 192 -2.51 -11.05 0.87
CA TYR A 192 -2.26 -11.92 2.01
C TYR A 192 -1.82 -11.08 3.20
N SER A 193 -2.44 -11.28 4.36
CA SER A 193 -2.16 -10.50 5.57
C SER A 193 -1.47 -11.33 6.64
N PHE A 194 -0.42 -10.77 7.23
CA PHE A 194 0.21 -11.27 8.45
C PHE A 194 -0.42 -10.64 9.71
N ALA A 195 -1.21 -9.59 9.53
CA ALA A 195 -1.91 -8.87 10.58
C ALA A 195 -3.34 -9.37 10.72
N THR A 196 -3.93 -9.26 11.90
CA THR A 196 -5.38 -9.47 12.07
C THR A 196 -6.21 -8.36 11.42
N GLY A 197 -5.70 -7.12 11.42
CA GLY A 197 -6.27 -5.99 10.69
C GLY A 197 -5.18 -5.26 9.92
N VAL A 198 -5.12 -5.46 8.60
CA VAL A 198 -4.05 -4.93 7.75
C VAL A 198 -4.12 -3.42 7.58
N ASN A 199 -5.31 -2.84 7.66
CA ASN A 199 -5.58 -1.42 7.49
C ASN A 199 -5.43 -0.60 8.79
N LYS A 200 -5.13 -1.23 9.93
CA LYS A 200 -4.87 -0.51 11.17
C LYS A 200 -3.51 0.19 11.12
N HIS A 201 -3.46 1.43 11.62
CA HIS A 201 -2.19 2.15 11.74
C HIS A 201 -1.25 1.43 12.70
N GLN A 202 -1.73 1.11 13.91
CA GLN A 202 -0.99 0.29 14.87
C GLN A 202 -0.94 -1.16 14.36
N PRO A 203 0.24 -1.75 14.17
CA PRO A 203 0.38 -3.12 13.68
C PRO A 203 -0.29 -4.12 14.65
N THR A 204 -1.08 -5.03 14.08
CA THR A 204 -1.76 -6.12 14.80
C THR A 204 -1.18 -7.49 14.46
N GLY A 205 0.00 -7.52 13.88
CA GLY A 205 0.77 -8.67 13.47
C GLY A 205 1.63 -8.33 12.27
N THR A 206 2.83 -8.88 12.23
CA THR A 206 3.78 -8.67 11.13
C THR A 206 4.67 -9.89 10.95
N CYS A 207 5.18 -10.09 9.75
CA CYS A 207 6.27 -11.01 9.45
C CYS A 207 7.54 -10.21 9.15
N ASN A 208 8.62 -10.46 9.88
CA ASN A 208 9.87 -9.72 9.67
C ASN A 208 10.67 -10.31 8.52
N PHE A 209 10.57 -9.70 7.35
CA PHE A 209 11.26 -10.14 6.14
C PHE A 209 12.78 -9.93 6.20
N SER A 210 13.29 -9.02 7.04
CA SER A 210 14.73 -8.89 7.25
C SER A 210 15.38 -10.12 7.92
N ARG A 211 14.59 -11.06 8.43
CA ARG A 211 15.04 -12.31 9.04
C ARG A 211 14.75 -13.56 8.19
N LEU A 212 14.22 -13.37 7.00
CA LEU A 212 13.92 -14.47 6.07
C LEU A 212 15.04 -14.56 5.04
N ASP A 213 15.68 -15.73 4.95
CA ASP A 213 16.72 -15.98 3.95
C ASP A 213 16.12 -16.28 2.57
N ASN A 214 14.92 -16.84 2.55
CA ASN A 214 14.23 -17.21 1.33
C ASN A 214 12.72 -16.98 1.50
N ALA A 215 12.15 -16.13 0.67
CA ALA A 215 10.72 -15.89 0.62
C ALA A 215 10.26 -15.82 -0.84
N LYS A 216 9.28 -16.65 -1.22
CA LYS A 216 8.81 -16.73 -2.60
C LYS A 216 7.29 -16.82 -2.66
N LEU A 217 6.71 -16.00 -3.53
CA LEU A 217 5.32 -16.13 -3.95
C LEU A 217 5.32 -16.77 -5.35
N ALA A 218 4.71 -17.95 -5.49
CA ALA A 218 4.65 -18.69 -6.74
C ALA A 218 3.20 -18.87 -7.18
N TRP A 219 2.98 -18.92 -8.49
CA TRP A 219 1.68 -19.20 -9.11
C TRP A 219 1.80 -20.09 -10.34
N THR A 220 0.72 -20.78 -10.66
CA THR A 220 0.74 -21.90 -11.64
C THR A 220 0.50 -21.48 -13.08
N THR A 221 0.02 -20.25 -13.36
CA THR A 221 -0.17 -19.73 -14.73
C THR A 221 -0.08 -18.20 -14.78
N GLY A 222 0.58 -17.75 -15.81
CA GLY A 222 1.04 -16.44 -16.15
C GLY A 222 0.28 -15.22 -15.63
N LEU A 223 0.81 -14.60 -14.57
CA LEU A 223 0.85 -13.16 -14.48
C LEU A 223 1.90 -12.70 -15.49
N THR A 224 1.51 -12.21 -16.64
CA THR A 224 2.44 -11.47 -17.49
C THR A 224 2.73 -10.16 -16.77
N GLY A 225 3.99 -10.01 -16.40
CA GLY A 225 4.42 -9.01 -15.47
C GLY A 225 4.22 -7.56 -15.89
N THR A 226 4.18 -6.74 -14.93
CA THR A 226 4.69 -5.36 -15.01
C THR A 226 5.43 -5.02 -13.76
#